data_2bad0d400e45fb954ba0422dd40955a3
#
_entry.id   2bad0d400e45fb954ba0422dd40955a3
#
_cell.length_a   1.000
_cell.length_b   1.000
_cell.length_c   1.000
_cell.angle_alpha   90.00
_cell.angle_beta   90.00
_cell.angle_gamma   90.00
#
_symmetry.space_group_name_H-M   'P 1'
#
loop_
_entity.id
_entity.type
_entity.pdbx_description
1 polymer ?
#
loop_
_entity_poly.entity_id
_entity_poly.type
_entity_poly.pdbx_seq_one_letter_code
_entity_poly.pdbx_strand_id
1 'polypeptide(L)'
;MDNLKSLTQKENIILSDIALEKFEIYRKLILEWNEKINLTAITDEEAMNTKHFLDCLLLTKTGLFDDDKTVLDVGTGAGFPAIPLKLYNENLKITMLDSLNKRIKFLNIVIEDLNLKNIKAIHGRAEEVGRKKVFRESFDIVSSRAVASLSLLLEFTIPFLKVNGLFLAMKGPSYLEEVENSKNALKKLNCKLENVLNFKIEQNGEISERNILIIKKVGKTPNNFPRNMGQIKKKPL
;
A
#
# COMPACT_ATOMS: atom_id res chain seq x y z
N MET A 1 -22.13 -2.26 -7.34
CA MET A 1 -22.11 -1.69 -5.96
C MET A 1 -22.50 -2.71 -4.89
N ASP A 2 -23.58 -3.44 -5.08
CA ASP A 2 -24.05 -4.41 -4.06
C ASP A 2 -23.04 -5.51 -3.71
N ASN A 3 -22.25 -5.94 -4.69
CA ASN A 3 -21.21 -6.94 -4.47
C ASN A 3 -20.11 -6.42 -3.52
N LEU A 4 -19.52 -5.22 -3.77
CA LEU A 4 -18.49 -4.66 -2.89
C LEU A 4 -19.04 -4.37 -1.49
N LYS A 5 -20.25 -3.81 -1.39
CA LYS A 5 -20.94 -3.56 -0.11
C LYS A 5 -21.11 -4.85 0.70
N SER A 6 -21.59 -5.91 0.05
CA SER A 6 -21.76 -7.22 0.69
C SER A 6 -20.41 -7.82 1.14
N LEU A 7 -19.36 -7.76 0.31
CA LEU A 7 -18.04 -8.25 0.63
C LEU A 7 -17.43 -7.52 1.84
N THR A 8 -17.52 -6.20 1.88
CA THR A 8 -16.94 -5.41 2.98
C THR A 8 -17.72 -5.59 4.28
N GLN A 9 -19.06 -5.72 4.20
CA GLN A 9 -19.89 -6.01 5.38
C GLN A 9 -19.59 -7.36 6.02
N LYS A 10 -19.31 -8.40 5.24
CA LYS A 10 -18.87 -9.71 5.76
C LYS A 10 -17.58 -9.58 6.59
N GLU A 11 -16.72 -8.66 6.23
CA GLU A 11 -15.48 -8.34 6.96
C GLU A 11 -15.69 -7.29 8.06
N ASN A 12 -16.91 -6.88 8.35
CA ASN A 12 -17.23 -5.78 9.28
C ASN A 12 -16.50 -4.46 8.92
N ILE A 13 -16.39 -4.18 7.61
CA ILE A 13 -15.89 -2.91 7.08
C ILE A 13 -17.09 -2.16 6.50
N ILE A 14 -17.39 -1.00 7.09
CA ILE A 14 -18.56 -0.20 6.69
C ILE A 14 -18.08 0.90 5.75
N LEU A 15 -18.63 0.92 4.54
CA LEU A 15 -18.44 1.98 3.56
C LEU A 15 -19.72 2.82 3.46
N SER A 16 -19.58 4.13 3.36
CA SER A 16 -20.71 5.03 3.04
C SER A 16 -21.18 4.82 1.59
N ASP A 17 -22.41 5.17 1.29
CA ASP A 17 -22.92 5.10 -0.08
C ASP A 17 -22.11 6.01 -1.03
N ILE A 18 -21.67 7.18 -0.56
CA ILE A 18 -20.75 8.06 -1.31
C ILE A 18 -19.42 7.37 -1.61
N ALA A 19 -18.86 6.63 -0.66
CA ALA A 19 -17.63 5.88 -0.90
C ALA A 19 -17.84 4.79 -1.97
N LEU A 20 -18.96 4.07 -1.90
CA LEU A 20 -19.33 3.04 -2.88
C LEU A 20 -19.47 3.62 -4.30
N GLU A 21 -20.12 4.78 -4.44
CA GLU A 21 -20.20 5.50 -5.72
C GLU A 21 -18.80 5.88 -6.26
N LYS A 22 -17.93 6.38 -5.40
CA LYS A 22 -16.54 6.70 -5.77
C LYS A 22 -15.74 5.46 -6.17
N PHE A 23 -15.95 4.30 -5.52
CA PHE A 23 -15.33 3.04 -5.94
C PHE A 23 -15.77 2.64 -7.36
N GLU A 24 -17.03 2.87 -7.71
CA GLU A 24 -17.54 2.58 -9.05
C GLU A 24 -16.89 3.48 -10.12
N ILE A 25 -16.77 4.79 -9.84
CA ILE A 25 -16.08 5.73 -10.73
C ILE A 25 -14.59 5.32 -10.88
N TYR A 26 -13.93 5.01 -9.76
CA TYR A 26 -12.54 4.58 -9.75
C TYR A 26 -12.31 3.31 -10.57
N ARG A 27 -13.21 2.32 -10.46
CA ARG A 27 -13.17 1.10 -11.25
C ARG A 27 -13.24 1.40 -12.76
N LYS A 28 -14.17 2.25 -13.18
CA LYS A 28 -14.32 2.67 -14.58
C LYS A 28 -13.05 3.34 -15.11
N LEU A 29 -12.46 4.24 -14.33
CA LEU A 29 -11.20 4.90 -14.66
C LEU A 29 -10.04 3.89 -14.81
N ILE A 30 -9.95 2.90 -13.89
CA ILE A 30 -8.93 1.84 -13.99
C ILE A 30 -9.10 1.07 -15.30
N LEU A 31 -10.31 0.64 -15.64
CA LEU A 31 -10.58 -0.14 -16.86
C LEU A 31 -10.23 0.66 -18.12
N GLU A 32 -10.67 1.91 -18.20
CA GLU A 32 -10.37 2.79 -19.33
C GLU A 32 -8.85 3.00 -19.52
N TRP A 33 -8.15 3.31 -18.43
CA TRP A 33 -6.72 3.58 -18.48
C TRP A 33 -5.88 2.31 -18.63
N ASN A 34 -6.41 1.16 -18.21
CA ASN A 34 -5.72 -0.12 -18.36
C ASN A 34 -5.44 -0.48 -19.84
N GLU A 35 -6.32 -0.07 -20.74
CA GLU A 35 -6.11 -0.21 -22.20
C GLU A 35 -4.88 0.57 -22.68
N LYS A 36 -4.50 1.66 -22.01
CA LYS A 36 -3.43 2.58 -22.41
C LYS A 36 -2.08 2.28 -21.73
N ILE A 37 -2.10 1.85 -20.46
CA ILE A 37 -0.86 1.81 -19.65
C ILE A 37 -0.62 0.54 -18.82
N ASN A 38 -1.43 -0.51 -18.95
CA ASN A 38 -1.33 -1.77 -18.21
C ASN A 38 -1.24 -1.54 -16.68
N LEU A 39 -2.32 -1.10 -16.07
CA LEU A 39 -2.41 -0.84 -14.63
C LEU A 39 -2.56 -2.12 -13.82
N THR A 40 -3.36 -3.06 -14.34
CA THR A 40 -3.68 -4.33 -13.69
C THR A 40 -3.97 -5.42 -14.71
N ALA A 41 -3.72 -6.68 -14.34
CA ALA A 41 -4.17 -7.85 -15.10
C ALA A 41 -5.62 -8.23 -14.79
N ILE A 42 -6.23 -7.67 -13.74
CA ILE A 42 -7.59 -7.98 -13.30
C ILE A 42 -8.54 -6.95 -13.89
N THR A 43 -9.39 -7.37 -14.82
CA THR A 43 -10.37 -6.51 -15.51
C THR A 43 -11.81 -6.89 -15.23
N ASP A 44 -12.04 -8.08 -14.69
CA ASP A 44 -13.36 -8.52 -14.25
C ASP A 44 -13.81 -7.76 -12.99
N GLU A 45 -15.09 -7.36 -12.97
CA GLU A 45 -15.63 -6.53 -11.90
C GLU A 45 -15.59 -7.21 -10.53
N GLU A 46 -16.03 -8.45 -10.47
CA GLU A 46 -16.11 -9.21 -9.22
C GLU A 46 -14.69 -9.50 -8.69
N ALA A 47 -13.79 -9.87 -9.58
CA ALA A 47 -12.39 -10.06 -9.24
C ALA A 47 -11.72 -8.76 -8.77
N MET A 48 -12.06 -7.60 -9.35
CA MET A 48 -11.53 -6.31 -8.92
C MET A 48 -12.06 -5.93 -7.54
N ASN A 49 -13.35 -6.13 -7.27
CA ASN A 49 -13.94 -5.88 -5.96
C ASN A 49 -13.28 -6.75 -4.87
N THR A 50 -12.98 -8.01 -5.18
CA THR A 50 -12.44 -8.97 -4.23
C THR A 50 -10.91 -8.86 -4.10
N LYS A 51 -10.17 -8.98 -5.21
CA LYS A 51 -8.69 -9.08 -5.22
C LYS A 51 -8.00 -7.72 -5.20
N HIS A 52 -8.73 -6.61 -5.43
CA HIS A 52 -8.16 -5.28 -5.31
C HIS A 52 -8.82 -4.48 -4.19
N PHE A 53 -10.12 -4.18 -4.26
CA PHE A 53 -10.73 -3.25 -3.31
C PHE A 53 -10.83 -3.84 -1.91
N LEU A 54 -11.45 -5.02 -1.75
CA LEU A 54 -11.52 -5.69 -0.45
C LEU A 54 -10.13 -5.98 0.12
N ASP A 55 -9.22 -6.54 -0.70
CA ASP A 55 -7.84 -6.83 -0.30
C ASP A 55 -7.15 -5.59 0.31
N CYS A 56 -7.31 -4.42 -0.31
CA CYS A 56 -6.79 -3.15 0.22
C CYS A 56 -7.49 -2.73 1.51
N LEU A 57 -8.82 -2.88 1.57
CA LEU A 57 -9.63 -2.48 2.73
C LEU A 57 -9.38 -3.35 3.95
N LEU A 58 -8.85 -4.58 3.80
CA LEU A 58 -8.43 -5.39 4.96
C LEU A 58 -7.37 -4.71 5.81
N LEU A 59 -6.60 -3.74 5.27
CA LEU A 59 -5.69 -2.92 6.07
C LEU A 59 -6.40 -2.15 7.18
N THR A 60 -7.67 -1.80 7.01
CA THR A 60 -8.47 -1.10 8.04
C THR A 60 -8.67 -1.94 9.29
N LYS A 61 -8.58 -3.28 9.18
CA LYS A 61 -8.66 -4.22 10.31
C LYS A 61 -7.49 -4.08 11.30
N THR A 62 -6.45 -3.33 10.93
CA THR A 62 -5.37 -2.98 11.85
C THR A 62 -5.79 -1.93 12.88
N GLY A 63 -6.93 -1.22 12.70
CA GLY A 63 -7.36 -0.08 13.52
C GLY A 63 -6.49 1.17 13.37
N LEU A 64 -5.61 1.22 12.37
CA LEU A 64 -4.62 2.30 12.19
C LEU A 64 -5.11 3.43 11.29
N PHE A 65 -6.24 3.25 10.61
CA PHE A 65 -6.75 4.17 9.58
C PHE A 65 -8.02 4.93 10.01
N ASP A 66 -8.39 4.85 11.28
CA ASP A 66 -9.55 5.56 11.82
C ASP A 66 -9.21 7.01 12.23
N ASP A 67 -7.94 7.28 12.50
CA ASP A 67 -7.41 8.60 12.87
C ASP A 67 -6.84 9.37 11.67
N ASP A 68 -6.58 10.68 11.89
CA ASP A 68 -5.86 11.56 10.96
C ASP A 68 -4.36 11.23 10.95
N LYS A 69 -3.95 10.27 10.12
CA LYS A 69 -2.56 9.82 9.98
C LYS A 69 -1.95 10.29 8.67
N THR A 70 -0.64 10.46 8.68
CA THR A 70 0.16 10.66 7.47
C THR A 70 0.58 9.30 6.91
N VAL A 71 0.13 8.97 5.71
CA VAL A 71 0.34 7.69 5.05
C VAL A 71 1.16 7.88 3.78
N LEU A 72 2.17 7.03 3.56
CA LEU A 72 2.87 6.91 2.29
C LEU A 72 2.61 5.51 1.72
N ASP A 73 2.19 5.44 0.47
CA ASP A 73 2.09 4.19 -0.26
C ASP A 73 3.22 4.08 -1.29
N VAL A 74 4.10 3.09 -1.12
CA VAL A 74 5.31 2.91 -1.95
C VAL A 74 5.07 1.87 -3.03
N GLY A 75 5.23 2.29 -4.29
CA GLY A 75 4.93 1.47 -5.46
C GLY A 75 3.42 1.32 -5.67
N THR A 76 2.71 2.42 -5.50
CA THR A 76 1.24 2.47 -5.46
C THR A 76 0.53 1.91 -6.71
N GLY A 77 1.20 1.89 -7.86
CA GLY A 77 0.63 1.36 -9.10
C GLY A 77 -0.60 2.12 -9.58
N ALA A 78 -1.73 1.44 -9.64
CA ALA A 78 -3.02 2.05 -9.93
C ALA A 78 -3.63 2.81 -8.73
N GLY A 79 -2.92 2.94 -7.59
CA GLY A 79 -3.41 3.57 -6.38
C GLY A 79 -3.79 2.58 -5.28
N PHE A 80 -3.23 1.37 -5.28
CA PHE A 80 -3.51 0.31 -4.33
C PHE A 80 -2.39 0.13 -3.31
N PRO A 81 -2.66 0.26 -1.99
CA PRO A 81 -3.98 0.40 -1.33
C PRO A 81 -4.43 1.85 -1.09
N ALA A 82 -3.69 2.86 -1.50
CA ALA A 82 -3.87 4.27 -1.14
C ALA A 82 -5.29 4.82 -1.43
N ILE A 83 -5.81 4.63 -2.66
CA ILE A 83 -7.14 5.15 -3.04
C ILE A 83 -8.26 4.43 -2.25
N PRO A 84 -8.32 3.09 -2.14
CA PRO A 84 -9.29 2.42 -1.28
C PRO A 84 -9.28 2.91 0.17
N LEU A 85 -8.11 3.11 0.77
CA LEU A 85 -7.99 3.66 2.13
C LEU A 85 -8.50 5.10 2.22
N LYS A 86 -8.25 5.92 1.19
CA LYS A 86 -8.76 7.29 1.12
C LYS A 86 -10.27 7.34 0.98
N LEU A 87 -10.87 6.40 0.25
CA LEU A 87 -12.31 6.28 0.12
C LEU A 87 -12.97 5.75 1.40
N TYR A 88 -12.25 4.95 2.20
CA TYR A 88 -12.69 4.50 3.53
C TYR A 88 -12.67 5.65 4.55
N ASN A 89 -11.58 6.42 4.61
CA ASN A 89 -11.44 7.56 5.52
C ASN A 89 -10.86 8.78 4.78
N GLU A 90 -11.70 9.76 4.50
CA GLU A 90 -11.34 10.98 3.77
C GLU A 90 -10.41 11.93 4.54
N ASN A 91 -10.24 11.75 5.85
CA ASN A 91 -9.36 12.59 6.67
C ASN A 91 -7.88 12.19 6.56
N LEU A 92 -7.58 11.00 6.05
CA LEU A 92 -6.21 10.54 5.87
C LEU A 92 -5.40 11.48 4.96
N LYS A 93 -4.17 11.77 5.37
CA LYS A 93 -3.19 12.52 4.56
C LYS A 93 -2.29 11.54 3.81
N ILE A 94 -2.60 11.28 2.55
CA ILE A 94 -1.94 10.22 1.77
C ILE A 94 -0.97 10.80 0.74
N THR A 95 0.22 10.21 0.66
CA THR A 95 1.16 10.41 -0.44
C THR A 95 1.32 9.08 -1.19
N MET A 96 1.12 9.08 -2.48
CA MET A 96 1.32 7.93 -3.37
C MET A 96 2.64 8.10 -4.11
N LEU A 97 3.55 7.13 -4.01
CA LEU A 97 4.84 7.15 -4.68
C LEU A 97 4.92 6.03 -5.72
N ASP A 98 5.22 6.38 -6.97
CA ASP A 98 5.53 5.40 -8.03
C ASP A 98 6.66 5.88 -8.91
N SER A 99 7.45 4.94 -9.43
CA SER A 99 8.59 5.22 -10.32
C SER A 99 8.19 5.41 -11.79
N LEU A 100 6.94 5.15 -12.16
CA LEU A 100 6.42 5.29 -13.51
C LEU A 100 5.55 6.54 -13.66
N ASN A 101 6.05 7.54 -14.38
CA ASN A 101 5.33 8.80 -14.56
C ASN A 101 3.93 8.64 -15.21
N LYS A 102 3.74 7.63 -16.06
CA LYS A 102 2.43 7.34 -16.65
C LYS A 102 1.38 6.97 -15.60
N ARG A 103 1.77 6.28 -14.51
CA ARG A 103 0.90 5.97 -13.38
C ARG A 103 0.56 7.21 -12.56
N ILE A 104 1.53 8.11 -12.37
CA ILE A 104 1.30 9.38 -11.68
C ILE A 104 0.27 10.25 -12.43
N LYS A 105 0.34 10.28 -13.77
CA LYS A 105 -0.67 10.98 -14.57
C LYS A 105 -2.07 10.40 -14.36
N PHE A 106 -2.20 9.08 -14.39
CA PHE A 106 -3.46 8.40 -14.07
C PHE A 106 -3.97 8.75 -12.67
N LEU A 107 -3.11 8.65 -11.66
CA LEU A 107 -3.48 8.93 -10.27
C LEU A 107 -3.96 10.38 -10.05
N ASN A 108 -3.36 11.34 -10.75
CA ASN A 108 -3.82 12.74 -10.68
C ASN A 108 -5.23 12.90 -11.26
N ILE A 109 -5.56 12.19 -12.34
CA ILE A 109 -6.92 12.17 -12.88
C ILE A 109 -7.90 11.55 -11.88
N VAL A 110 -7.55 10.41 -11.26
CA VAL A 110 -8.38 9.80 -10.21
C VAL A 110 -8.61 10.78 -9.04
N ILE A 111 -7.58 11.50 -8.60
CA ILE A 111 -7.69 12.48 -7.52
C ILE A 111 -8.67 13.60 -7.90
N GLU A 112 -8.60 14.09 -9.14
CA GLU A 112 -9.45 15.16 -9.67
C GLU A 112 -10.90 14.69 -9.84
N ASP A 113 -11.14 13.59 -10.55
CA ASP A 113 -12.46 13.06 -10.85
C ASP A 113 -13.24 12.64 -9.60
N LEU A 114 -12.55 12.07 -8.60
CA LEU A 114 -13.16 11.71 -7.32
C LEU A 114 -13.19 12.88 -6.32
N ASN A 115 -12.68 14.06 -6.69
CA ASN A 115 -12.56 15.24 -5.82
C ASN A 115 -11.90 14.91 -4.46
N LEU A 116 -10.81 14.15 -4.47
CA LEU A 116 -10.12 13.73 -3.25
C LEU A 116 -9.26 14.86 -2.69
N LYS A 117 -9.36 15.10 -1.38
CA LYS A 117 -8.55 16.10 -0.67
C LYS A 117 -7.45 15.43 0.16
N ASN A 118 -6.41 16.16 0.52
CA ASN A 118 -5.31 15.66 1.34
C ASN A 118 -4.63 14.39 0.81
N ILE A 119 -4.61 14.21 -0.52
CA ILE A 119 -3.94 13.12 -1.20
C ILE A 119 -3.15 13.68 -2.39
N LYS A 120 -1.96 13.13 -2.64
CA LYS A 120 -1.12 13.53 -3.77
C LYS A 120 -0.34 12.34 -4.32
N ALA A 121 -0.04 12.37 -5.62
CA ALA A 121 0.84 11.42 -6.28
C ALA A 121 2.17 12.07 -6.62
N ILE A 122 3.28 11.38 -6.34
CA ILE A 122 4.65 11.86 -6.61
C ILE A 122 5.42 10.85 -7.44
N HIS A 123 6.12 11.34 -8.45
CA HIS A 123 7.01 10.54 -9.29
C HIS A 123 8.39 10.43 -8.66
N GLY A 124 8.91 9.22 -8.53
CA GLY A 124 10.28 8.99 -8.08
C GLY A 124 10.56 7.55 -7.67
N ARG A 125 11.82 7.22 -7.58
CA ARG A 125 12.27 5.94 -7.02
C ARG A 125 12.32 6.03 -5.50
N ALA A 126 11.86 4.99 -4.82
CA ALA A 126 11.77 4.99 -3.36
C ALA A 126 13.13 5.25 -2.69
N GLU A 127 14.21 4.63 -3.20
CA GLU A 127 15.56 4.79 -2.68
C GLU A 127 16.14 6.22 -2.88
N GLU A 128 15.63 6.95 -3.86
CA GLU A 128 16.04 8.35 -4.10
C GLU A 128 15.21 9.32 -3.25
N VAL A 129 13.89 9.11 -3.23
CA VAL A 129 12.96 9.96 -2.47
C VAL A 129 13.15 9.80 -0.96
N GLY A 130 13.43 8.58 -0.48
CA GLY A 130 13.69 8.28 0.94
C GLY A 130 14.96 8.93 1.51
N ARG A 131 15.85 9.44 0.65
CA ARG A 131 17.01 10.25 1.07
C ARG A 131 16.70 11.74 1.22
N LYS A 132 15.61 12.23 0.61
CA LYS A 132 15.24 13.64 0.67
C LYS A 132 14.70 13.99 2.06
N LYS A 133 15.27 15.00 2.70
CA LYS A 133 14.95 15.42 4.07
C LYS A 133 13.45 15.63 4.31
N VAL A 134 12.71 16.12 3.32
CA VAL A 134 11.27 16.40 3.42
C VAL A 134 10.43 15.13 3.52
N PHE A 135 10.92 13.98 3.07
CA PHE A 135 10.21 12.70 3.10
C PHE A 135 10.76 11.71 4.11
N ARG A 136 12.06 11.86 4.47
CA ARG A 136 12.72 10.98 5.42
C ARG A 136 12.11 11.13 6.81
N GLU A 137 11.76 10.00 7.44
CA GLU A 137 11.21 9.94 8.80
C GLU A 137 10.02 10.89 9.04
N SER A 138 9.12 11.02 8.02
CA SER A 138 8.02 11.99 8.05
C SER A 138 6.62 11.37 8.06
N PHE A 139 6.49 10.05 7.90
CA PHE A 139 5.19 9.37 7.84
C PHE A 139 4.92 8.52 9.08
N ASP A 140 3.66 8.49 9.52
CA ASP A 140 3.20 7.63 10.60
C ASP A 140 3.04 6.19 10.14
N ILE A 141 2.54 6.00 8.92
CA ILE A 141 2.31 4.72 8.27
C ILE A 141 2.93 4.73 6.88
N VAL A 142 3.59 3.62 6.54
CA VAL A 142 3.98 3.32 5.16
C VAL A 142 3.31 2.01 4.75
N SER A 143 2.71 1.96 3.57
CA SER A 143 2.15 0.74 2.97
C SER A 143 2.88 0.36 1.70
N SER A 144 2.82 -0.92 1.36
CA SER A 144 3.23 -1.41 0.05
C SER A 144 2.56 -2.73 -0.27
N ARG A 145 2.16 -2.91 -1.54
CA ARG A 145 1.52 -4.11 -2.07
C ARG A 145 2.19 -4.57 -3.36
N ALA A 146 2.57 -5.85 -3.43
CA ALA A 146 3.06 -6.53 -4.65
C ALA A 146 4.25 -5.85 -5.37
N VAL A 147 5.19 -5.23 -4.63
CA VAL A 147 6.32 -4.50 -5.21
C VAL A 147 7.60 -5.35 -5.29
N ALA A 148 7.98 -6.03 -4.19
CA ALA A 148 9.22 -6.79 -4.08
C ALA A 148 9.19 -7.76 -2.89
N SER A 149 10.26 -8.56 -2.70
CA SER A 149 10.47 -9.33 -1.48
C SER A 149 10.57 -8.42 -0.25
N LEU A 150 10.28 -8.96 0.94
CA LEU A 150 10.23 -8.17 2.17
C LEU A 150 11.58 -7.48 2.47
N SER A 151 12.71 -8.16 2.27
CA SER A 151 14.03 -7.59 2.52
C SER A 151 14.31 -6.33 1.66
N LEU A 152 13.88 -6.33 0.40
CA LEU A 152 13.95 -5.17 -0.48
C LEU A 152 12.97 -4.07 -0.05
N LEU A 153 11.73 -4.46 0.27
CA LEU A 153 10.70 -3.51 0.70
C LEU A 153 11.10 -2.75 1.96
N LEU A 154 11.72 -3.43 2.94
CA LEU A 154 12.19 -2.79 4.16
C LEU A 154 13.15 -1.64 3.85
N GLU A 155 14.09 -1.82 2.94
CA GLU A 155 15.02 -0.76 2.58
C GLU A 155 14.36 0.39 1.80
N PHE A 156 13.30 0.09 1.02
CA PHE A 156 12.53 1.10 0.29
C PHE A 156 11.54 1.88 1.18
N THR A 157 11.09 1.31 2.30
CA THR A 157 9.96 1.85 3.06
C THR A 157 10.35 2.42 4.42
N ILE A 158 11.23 1.74 5.17
CA ILE A 158 11.60 2.13 6.53
C ILE A 158 12.20 3.54 6.62
N PRO A 159 13.02 4.02 5.64
CA PRO A 159 13.55 5.38 5.71
C PRO A 159 12.50 6.49 5.75
N PHE A 160 11.29 6.25 5.28
CA PHE A 160 10.20 7.22 5.31
C PHE A 160 9.47 7.31 6.65
N LEU A 161 9.52 6.23 7.46
CA LEU A 161 8.79 6.15 8.71
C LEU A 161 9.41 7.02 9.80
N LYS A 162 8.58 7.70 10.56
CA LYS A 162 8.92 8.23 11.87
C LYS A 162 9.37 7.11 12.80
N VAL A 163 10.16 7.41 13.82
CA VAL A 163 10.39 6.46 14.92
C VAL A 163 9.05 6.15 15.60
N ASN A 164 8.78 4.89 15.89
CA ASN A 164 7.48 4.33 16.30
C ASN A 164 6.40 4.27 15.20
N GLY A 165 6.68 4.72 13.97
CA GLY A 165 5.81 4.51 12.82
C GLY A 165 5.76 3.04 12.38
N LEU A 166 4.75 2.69 11.59
CA LEU A 166 4.43 1.32 11.18
C LEU A 166 4.52 1.14 9.66
N PHE A 167 5.22 0.10 9.24
CA PHE A 167 5.16 -0.38 7.86
C PHE A 167 4.19 -1.54 7.75
N LEU A 168 3.23 -1.42 6.85
CA LEU A 168 2.22 -2.42 6.56
C LEU A 168 2.54 -3.08 5.22
N ALA A 169 3.12 -4.28 5.28
CA ALA A 169 3.45 -5.05 4.07
C ALA A 169 2.33 -6.05 3.77
N MET A 170 1.65 -5.87 2.63
CA MET A 170 0.64 -6.81 2.15
C MET A 170 1.34 -7.96 1.41
N LYS A 171 1.18 -9.18 1.93
CA LYS A 171 1.88 -10.38 1.48
C LYS A 171 0.94 -11.56 1.23
N GLY A 172 1.38 -12.46 0.35
CA GLY A 172 0.73 -13.74 0.09
C GLY A 172 1.17 -14.84 1.07
N PRO A 173 0.91 -16.12 0.74
CA PRO A 173 1.12 -17.26 1.65
C PRO A 173 2.59 -17.49 2.03
N SER A 174 3.57 -17.10 1.21
CA SER A 174 5.01 -17.31 1.48
C SER A 174 5.63 -16.29 2.46
N TYR A 175 4.83 -15.53 3.19
CA TYR A 175 5.32 -14.46 4.07
C TYR A 175 6.25 -14.93 5.19
N LEU A 176 6.08 -16.14 5.69
CA LEU A 176 6.94 -16.71 6.76
C LEU A 176 8.39 -16.83 6.29
N GLU A 177 8.61 -17.35 5.08
CA GLU A 177 9.93 -17.45 4.48
C GLU A 177 10.52 -16.06 4.21
N GLU A 178 9.71 -15.11 3.72
CA GLU A 178 10.16 -13.74 3.51
C GLU A 178 10.56 -13.04 4.83
N VAL A 179 9.86 -13.30 5.94
CA VAL A 179 10.20 -12.76 7.26
C VAL A 179 11.54 -13.34 7.72
N GLU A 180 11.73 -14.66 7.62
CA GLU A 180 12.98 -15.32 8.00
C GLU A 180 14.17 -14.75 7.24
N ASN A 181 14.03 -14.61 5.92
CA ASN A 181 15.05 -14.06 5.03
C ASN A 181 15.30 -12.55 5.26
N SER A 182 14.41 -11.85 5.99
CA SER A 182 14.50 -10.41 6.23
C SER A 182 15.04 -10.03 7.62
N LYS A 183 15.43 -11.00 8.46
CA LYS A 183 15.93 -10.73 9.84
C LYS A 183 17.10 -9.76 9.87
N ASN A 184 18.03 -9.88 8.91
CA ASN A 184 19.17 -8.96 8.80
C ASN A 184 18.74 -7.54 8.43
N ALA A 185 17.77 -7.40 7.51
CA ALA A 185 17.21 -6.11 7.10
C ALA A 185 16.48 -5.44 8.29
N LEU A 186 15.64 -6.19 9.01
CA LEU A 186 14.95 -5.69 10.21
C LEU A 186 15.93 -5.13 11.23
N LYS A 187 17.00 -5.89 11.54
CA LYS A 187 18.04 -5.44 12.49
C LYS A 187 18.77 -4.18 12.01
N LYS A 188 19.24 -4.17 10.75
CA LYS A 188 20.03 -3.04 10.20
C LYS A 188 19.23 -1.75 10.05
N LEU A 189 17.93 -1.86 9.83
CA LEU A 189 17.04 -0.71 9.64
C LEU A 189 16.34 -0.28 10.93
N ASN A 190 16.74 -0.85 12.08
CA ASN A 190 16.15 -0.56 13.39
C ASN A 190 14.62 -0.75 13.40
N CYS A 191 14.15 -1.90 12.96
CA CYS A 191 12.74 -2.25 13.01
C CYS A 191 12.52 -3.70 13.48
N LYS A 192 11.30 -4.01 13.86
CA LYS A 192 10.89 -5.35 14.31
C LYS A 192 9.51 -5.70 13.74
N LEU A 193 9.27 -6.98 13.50
CA LEU A 193 7.93 -7.48 13.27
C LEU A 193 7.15 -7.37 14.58
N GLU A 194 6.06 -6.60 14.55
CA GLU A 194 5.20 -6.38 15.73
C GLU A 194 4.03 -7.37 15.75
N ASN A 195 3.39 -7.58 14.60
CA ASN A 195 2.25 -8.46 14.47
C ASN A 195 2.06 -8.92 13.01
N VAL A 196 1.25 -9.96 12.83
CA VAL A 196 0.77 -10.41 11.51
C VAL A 196 -0.73 -10.66 11.61
N LEU A 197 -1.50 -10.05 10.71
CA LEU A 197 -2.91 -10.35 10.53
C LEU A 197 -3.09 -11.24 9.32
N ASN A 198 -3.77 -12.36 9.50
CA ASN A 198 -4.02 -13.35 8.46
C ASN A 198 -5.48 -13.29 8.06
N PHE A 199 -5.75 -13.26 6.76
CA PHE A 199 -7.10 -13.24 6.17
C PHE A 199 -7.21 -14.31 5.10
N LYS A 200 -8.45 -14.74 4.86
CA LYS A 200 -8.80 -15.62 3.74
C LYS A 200 -9.85 -14.91 2.90
N ILE A 201 -9.55 -14.71 1.64
CA ILE A 201 -10.49 -14.13 0.67
C ILE A 201 -10.96 -15.28 -0.22
N GLU A 202 -12.27 -15.50 -0.23
CA GLU A 202 -12.91 -16.48 -1.11
C GLU A 202 -13.48 -15.81 -2.35
N GLN A 203 -13.21 -16.38 -3.52
CA GLN A 203 -13.80 -15.98 -4.79
C GLN A 203 -13.99 -17.22 -5.68
N ASN A 204 -15.22 -17.43 -6.16
CA ASN A 204 -15.55 -18.56 -7.06
C ASN A 204 -15.11 -19.94 -6.52
N GLY A 205 -15.19 -20.14 -5.20
CA GLY A 205 -14.76 -21.39 -4.53
C GLY A 205 -13.25 -21.51 -4.30
N GLU A 206 -12.45 -20.55 -4.76
CA GLU A 206 -11.02 -20.48 -4.49
C GLU A 206 -10.74 -19.61 -3.26
N ILE A 207 -9.96 -20.13 -2.33
CA ILE A 207 -9.52 -19.41 -1.13
C ILE A 207 -8.10 -18.90 -1.35
N SER A 208 -7.92 -17.59 -1.21
CA SER A 208 -6.63 -16.92 -1.28
C SER A 208 -6.23 -16.37 0.09
N GLU A 209 -5.04 -16.74 0.56
CA GLU A 209 -4.49 -16.20 1.80
C GLU A 209 -3.92 -14.80 1.59
N ARG A 210 -4.19 -13.90 2.55
CA ARG A 210 -3.67 -12.54 2.62
C ARG A 210 -3.09 -12.28 4.00
N ASN A 211 -1.90 -11.74 4.02
CA ASN A 211 -1.17 -11.50 5.26
C ASN A 211 -0.72 -10.05 5.31
N ILE A 212 -1.05 -9.36 6.38
CA ILE A 212 -0.61 -7.99 6.66
C ILE A 212 0.45 -8.06 7.74
N LEU A 213 1.70 -7.83 7.35
CA LEU A 213 2.81 -7.75 8.29
C LEU A 213 2.89 -6.33 8.84
N ILE A 214 2.78 -6.19 10.15
CA ILE A 214 2.91 -4.93 10.87
C ILE A 214 4.33 -4.84 11.42
N ILE A 215 5.14 -3.99 10.82
CA ILE A 215 6.55 -3.83 11.16
C ILE A 215 6.76 -2.45 11.78
N LYS A 216 7.22 -2.43 13.04
CA LYS A 216 7.45 -1.20 13.80
C LYS A 216 8.89 -0.73 13.66
N LYS A 217 9.06 0.55 13.38
CA LYS A 217 10.36 1.21 13.44
C LYS A 217 10.70 1.57 14.88
N VAL A 218 11.78 1.03 15.42
CA VAL A 218 12.17 1.20 16.83
C VAL A 218 13.32 2.18 17.05
N GLY A 219 13.93 2.65 15.98
CA GLY A 219 15.03 3.62 16.05
C GLY A 219 15.21 4.37 14.72
N LYS A 220 16.07 5.40 14.70
CA LYS A 220 16.37 6.15 13.48
C LYS A 220 17.02 5.25 12.42
N THR A 221 16.63 5.44 11.17
CA THR A 221 17.28 4.75 10.05
C THR A 221 18.72 5.26 9.89
N PRO A 222 19.75 4.38 9.88
CA PRO A 222 21.13 4.81 9.66
C PRO A 222 21.28 5.60 8.35
N ASN A 223 22.19 6.59 8.33
CA ASN A 223 22.31 7.54 7.21
C ASN A 223 22.76 6.91 5.88
N ASN A 224 23.38 5.73 5.92
CA ASN A 224 23.77 4.98 4.73
C ASN A 224 22.59 4.28 4.04
N PHE A 225 21.39 4.26 4.65
CA PHE A 225 20.17 3.72 4.06
C PHE A 225 19.16 4.82 3.69
N PRO A 226 18.39 4.61 2.62
CA PRO A 226 18.44 3.48 1.69
C PRO A 226 19.73 3.56 0.84
N ARG A 227 20.26 2.41 0.43
CA ARG A 227 21.33 2.33 -0.56
C ARG A 227 20.80 2.66 -1.96
N ASN A 228 21.65 2.79 -2.95
CA ASN A 228 21.19 2.91 -4.33
C ASN A 228 20.68 1.56 -4.87
N MET A 229 19.83 1.60 -5.90
CA MET A 229 19.19 0.41 -6.47
C MET A 229 20.19 -0.67 -6.88
N GLY A 230 21.35 -0.30 -7.45
CA GLY A 230 22.37 -1.26 -7.86
C GLY A 230 22.94 -2.05 -6.68
N GLN A 231 23.21 -1.39 -5.56
CA GLN A 231 23.66 -2.02 -4.33
C GLN A 231 22.60 -2.91 -3.70
N ILE A 232 21.33 -2.44 -3.69
CA ILE A 232 20.21 -3.18 -3.12
C ILE A 232 19.97 -4.48 -3.89
N LYS A 233 19.92 -4.42 -5.22
CA LYS A 233 19.74 -5.61 -6.07
C LYS A 233 20.91 -6.59 -6.02
N LYS A 234 22.15 -6.09 -6.01
CA LYS A 234 23.34 -6.94 -5.99
C LYS A 234 23.50 -7.69 -4.67
N LYS A 235 23.12 -7.06 -3.56
CA LYS A 235 23.24 -7.64 -2.21
C LYS A 235 22.09 -7.14 -1.34
N PRO A 236 20.90 -7.77 -1.40
CA PRO A 236 19.81 -7.50 -0.47
C PRO A 236 20.27 -7.63 1.00
N LEU A 237 19.60 -6.93 1.93
CA LEU A 237 19.96 -6.96 3.35
C LEU A 237 19.62 -8.30 4.01
#